data_8efd6f781979b6e9c239cb2bc0fbe5de
#
_entry.id   8efd6f781979b6e9c239cb2bc0fbe5de
#
_cell.length_a   1.000
_cell.length_b   1.000
_cell.length_c   1.000
_cell.angle_alpha   90.00
_cell.angle_beta   90.00
_cell.angle_gamma   90.00
#
_symmetry.space_group_name_H-M   'P 1'
#
loop_
_entity.id
_entity.type
_entity.pdbx_description
1 polymer ?
#
loop_
_entity_poly.entity_id
_entity_poly.type
_entity_poly.pdbx_seq_one_letter_code
_entity_poly.pdbx_strand_id
1 'polypeptide(L)'
;MEIKTDGGIRALEHQVGNYNIPYQILIALLTYLPFKELYLYKGLSIIFDYLIAAGCGILVCTLKKSRSVELFAGVYTGVLFIPTTILDSAVWAQCDSIYCFFIVMSLWCLYREKWSASFLLLGAAFAFKLQTIFIFPFLVAYYLLRKKFTILYFIESFGMWYLMCLPAVIMGRHWLDPIKVYFQQTEAHGYMWLNFPSFWILIGDDYDMLKKAAIFTTIAVLGAAVCYMLYIKMDLQSPTKFLSAAAWMAWSCILFLPAMHERYSYLIDILLLLLVFMDKQYTLVFVIEIISSILRYKYYLFNGAEVSEWQAVVYLAAWILLTWQLFAKKKGQSSIGIAEKSVG
;
A
#
# COMPACT_ATOMS: atom_id res chain seq x y z
N MET A 1 18.30 -9.44 17.03
CA MET A 1 19.11 -9.97 18.15
C MET A 1 18.23 -10.59 19.23
N GLU A 2 17.27 -9.87 19.77
CA GLU A 2 16.38 -10.31 20.86
C GLU A 2 15.73 -11.68 20.61
N ILE A 3 15.10 -11.91 19.45
CA ILE A 3 14.53 -13.23 19.09
C ILE A 3 15.56 -14.37 19.14
N LYS A 4 16.80 -14.11 18.77
CA LYS A 4 17.87 -15.14 18.81
C LYS A 4 18.34 -15.41 20.22
N THR A 5 18.50 -14.38 21.06
CA THR A 5 18.89 -14.50 22.46
C THR A 5 17.82 -15.21 23.28
N ASP A 6 16.55 -14.99 22.94
CA ASP A 6 15.38 -15.58 23.61
C ASP A 6 15.02 -16.99 23.07
N GLY A 7 15.92 -17.62 22.30
CA GLY A 7 15.80 -19.01 21.88
C GLY A 7 15.11 -19.22 20.52
N GLY A 8 15.11 -18.23 19.65
CA GLY A 8 14.58 -18.34 18.30
C GLY A 8 13.05 -18.52 18.28
N ILE A 9 12.56 -19.69 17.87
CA ILE A 9 11.10 -19.96 17.83
C ILE A 9 10.47 -19.85 19.22
N ARG A 10 11.16 -20.14 20.31
CA ARG A 10 10.61 -19.99 21.67
C ARG A 10 10.30 -18.54 22.02
N ALA A 11 11.02 -17.58 21.46
CA ALA A 11 10.74 -16.15 21.64
C ALA A 11 9.34 -15.76 21.16
N LEU A 12 8.68 -16.59 20.35
CA LEU A 12 7.32 -16.34 19.87
C LEU A 12 6.25 -16.45 20.99
N GLU A 13 6.57 -16.93 22.16
CA GLU A 13 5.67 -16.94 23.34
C GLU A 13 5.29 -15.52 23.79
N HIS A 14 6.13 -14.51 23.50
CA HIS A 14 5.89 -13.11 23.86
C HIS A 14 6.17 -12.14 22.68
N GLN A 15 5.72 -10.90 22.82
CA GLN A 15 5.94 -9.88 21.78
C GLN A 15 7.40 -9.42 21.79
N VAL A 16 8.04 -9.48 20.62
CA VAL A 16 9.41 -8.97 20.42
C VAL A 16 9.36 -7.78 19.46
N GLY A 17 9.72 -6.61 19.94
CA GLY A 17 9.68 -5.37 19.17
C GLY A 17 8.25 -4.98 18.73
N ASN A 18 8.15 -4.10 17.75
CA ASN A 18 6.88 -3.53 17.26
C ASN A 18 6.35 -4.19 15.98
N TYR A 19 6.95 -5.29 15.53
CA TYR A 19 6.52 -5.97 14.31
C TYR A 19 5.34 -6.91 14.54
N ASN A 20 4.55 -7.11 13.51
CA ASN A 20 3.45 -8.07 13.52
C ASN A 20 3.96 -9.52 13.62
N ILE A 21 3.12 -10.38 14.18
CA ILE A 21 3.46 -11.77 14.49
C ILE A 21 4.04 -12.56 13.31
N PRO A 22 3.48 -12.54 12.09
CA PRO A 22 4.04 -13.31 10.98
C PRO A 22 5.46 -12.88 10.59
N TYR A 23 5.79 -11.59 10.72
CA TYR A 23 7.16 -11.14 10.50
C TYR A 23 8.10 -11.65 11.58
N GLN A 24 7.67 -11.66 12.85
CA GLN A 24 8.45 -12.25 13.95
C GLN A 24 8.70 -13.76 13.72
N ILE A 25 7.69 -14.49 13.20
CA ILE A 25 7.84 -15.92 12.84
C ILE A 25 8.94 -16.09 11.77
N LEU A 26 8.91 -15.28 10.71
CA LEU A 26 9.94 -15.34 9.67
C LEU A 26 11.34 -15.07 10.26
N ILE A 27 11.46 -14.03 11.08
CA ILE A 27 12.74 -13.72 11.75
C ILE A 27 13.18 -14.85 12.67
N ALA A 28 12.28 -15.44 13.44
CA ALA A 28 12.60 -16.58 14.31
C ALA A 28 13.14 -17.77 13.50
N LEU A 29 12.55 -18.08 12.36
CA LEU A 29 13.04 -19.11 11.45
C LEU A 29 14.43 -18.78 10.89
N LEU A 30 14.68 -17.51 10.55
CA LEU A 30 15.98 -17.07 10.03
C LEU A 30 17.09 -17.16 11.07
N THR A 31 16.79 -17.13 12.38
CA THR A 31 17.82 -17.25 13.44
C THR A 31 18.59 -18.57 13.41
N TYR A 32 18.05 -19.61 12.78
CA TYR A 32 18.71 -20.91 12.63
C TYR A 32 19.73 -20.95 11.47
N LEU A 33 19.78 -19.92 10.64
CA LEU A 33 20.75 -19.83 9.55
C LEU A 33 22.09 -19.27 10.04
N PRO A 34 23.23 -19.78 9.54
CA PRO A 34 24.58 -19.41 10.01
C PRO A 34 25.10 -18.09 9.39
N PHE A 35 24.23 -17.10 9.26
CA PHE A 35 24.56 -15.78 8.71
C PHE A 35 24.39 -14.67 9.75
N LYS A 36 25.04 -13.52 9.52
CA LYS A 36 24.84 -12.34 10.36
C LYS A 36 23.40 -11.83 10.21
N GLU A 37 22.79 -11.46 11.32
CA GLU A 37 21.38 -11.06 11.39
C GLU A 37 21.01 -9.98 10.36
N LEU A 38 21.85 -8.94 10.21
CA LEU A 38 21.62 -7.87 9.25
C LEU A 38 21.46 -8.38 7.81
N TYR A 39 22.25 -9.37 7.40
CA TYR A 39 22.14 -9.95 6.07
C TYR A 39 20.87 -10.80 5.91
N LEU A 40 20.41 -11.43 6.99
CA LEU A 40 19.16 -12.19 6.97
C LEU A 40 17.94 -11.27 6.81
N TYR A 41 17.90 -10.15 7.55
CA TYR A 41 16.85 -9.15 7.40
C TYR A 41 16.83 -8.55 5.99
N LYS A 42 17.98 -8.10 5.49
CA LYS A 42 18.12 -7.55 4.13
C LYS A 42 17.77 -8.60 3.07
N GLY A 43 18.27 -9.82 3.23
CA GLY A 43 18.00 -10.92 2.30
C GLY A 43 16.52 -11.25 2.18
N LEU A 44 15.81 -11.28 3.32
CA LEU A 44 14.35 -11.47 3.33
C LEU A 44 13.63 -10.37 2.54
N SER A 45 13.95 -9.10 2.83
CA SER A 45 13.33 -7.96 2.14
C SER A 45 13.65 -7.97 0.64
N ILE A 46 14.91 -8.22 0.26
CA ILE A 46 15.35 -8.30 -1.14
C ILE A 46 14.64 -9.44 -1.90
N ILE A 47 14.42 -10.60 -1.26
CA ILE A 47 13.63 -11.67 -1.88
C ILE A 47 12.23 -11.16 -2.24
N PHE A 48 11.60 -10.41 -1.35
CA PHE A 48 10.29 -9.84 -1.61
C PHE A 48 10.32 -8.68 -2.63
N ASP A 49 11.45 -7.97 -2.80
CA ASP A 49 11.63 -7.03 -3.90
C ASP A 49 11.56 -7.74 -5.26
N TYR A 50 12.19 -8.89 -5.41
CA TYR A 50 12.08 -9.71 -6.62
C TYR A 50 10.65 -10.24 -6.83
N LEU A 51 9.98 -10.67 -5.76
CA LEU A 51 8.61 -11.17 -5.84
C LEU A 51 7.61 -10.06 -6.21
N ILE A 52 7.71 -8.87 -5.60
CA ILE A 52 6.83 -7.74 -5.95
C ILE A 52 7.09 -7.27 -7.38
N ALA A 53 8.34 -7.23 -7.82
CA ALA A 53 8.68 -6.88 -9.20
C ALA A 53 8.06 -7.86 -10.20
N ALA A 54 8.12 -9.17 -9.93
CA ALA A 54 7.46 -10.18 -10.74
C ALA A 54 5.93 -10.05 -10.72
N GLY A 55 5.34 -9.84 -9.53
CA GLY A 55 3.91 -9.60 -9.36
C GLY A 55 3.42 -8.38 -10.14
N CYS A 56 4.17 -7.29 -10.12
CA CYS A 56 3.89 -6.08 -10.89
C CYS A 56 3.94 -6.34 -12.41
N GLY A 57 4.96 -7.08 -12.88
CA GLY A 57 5.05 -7.50 -14.27
C GLY A 57 3.83 -8.31 -14.71
N ILE A 58 3.42 -9.29 -13.90
CA ILE A 58 2.22 -10.11 -14.13
C ILE A 58 0.96 -9.23 -14.17
N LEU A 59 0.80 -8.31 -13.21
CA LEU A 59 -0.35 -7.42 -13.12
C LEU A 59 -0.46 -6.54 -14.36
N VAL A 60 0.62 -5.83 -14.74
CA VAL A 60 0.61 -4.94 -15.93
C VAL A 60 0.37 -5.72 -17.23
N CYS A 61 1.03 -6.86 -17.41
CA CYS A 61 0.78 -7.72 -18.57
C CYS A 61 -0.69 -8.18 -18.64
N THR A 62 -1.29 -8.51 -17.50
CA THR A 62 -2.71 -8.87 -17.42
C THR A 62 -3.61 -7.68 -17.78
N LEU A 63 -3.36 -6.51 -17.21
CA LEU A 63 -4.12 -5.29 -17.46
C LEU A 63 -4.05 -4.83 -18.91
N LYS A 64 -2.88 -4.96 -19.54
CA LYS A 64 -2.67 -4.62 -20.96
C LYS A 64 -3.07 -5.77 -21.91
N LYS A 65 -3.48 -6.92 -21.39
CA LYS A 65 -3.77 -8.14 -22.17
C LYS A 65 -2.60 -8.51 -23.08
N SER A 66 -1.37 -8.28 -22.62
CA SER A 66 -0.12 -8.48 -23.37
C SER A 66 0.63 -9.70 -22.82
N ARG A 67 1.29 -10.43 -23.73
CA ARG A 67 2.23 -11.51 -23.40
C ARG A 67 3.68 -11.12 -23.72
N SER A 68 3.95 -9.81 -23.93
CA SER A 68 5.28 -9.32 -24.24
C SER A 68 6.24 -9.54 -23.08
N VAL A 69 7.35 -10.21 -23.36
CA VAL A 69 8.45 -10.41 -22.42
C VAL A 69 9.14 -9.07 -22.13
N GLU A 70 9.23 -8.20 -23.11
CA GLU A 70 9.85 -6.86 -23.00
C GLU A 70 9.02 -5.98 -22.02
N LEU A 71 7.69 -6.03 -22.11
CA LEU A 71 6.83 -5.31 -21.18
C LEU A 71 7.01 -5.85 -19.76
N PHE A 72 6.99 -7.17 -19.59
CA PHE A 72 7.21 -7.79 -18.30
C PHE A 72 8.58 -7.40 -17.73
N ALA A 73 9.64 -7.56 -18.51
CA ALA A 73 11.01 -7.24 -18.11
C ALA A 73 11.16 -5.73 -17.78
N GLY A 74 10.53 -4.86 -18.57
CA GLY A 74 10.55 -3.42 -18.34
C GLY A 74 9.89 -3.04 -17.00
N VAL A 75 8.73 -3.62 -16.69
CA VAL A 75 8.05 -3.39 -15.38
C VAL A 75 8.87 -3.99 -14.24
N TYR A 76 9.32 -5.23 -14.38
CA TYR A 76 10.14 -5.93 -13.40
C TYR A 76 11.39 -5.12 -13.04
N THR A 77 12.16 -4.72 -14.06
CA THR A 77 13.35 -3.90 -13.87
C THR A 77 13.01 -2.53 -13.28
N GLY A 78 11.94 -1.88 -13.79
CA GLY A 78 11.47 -0.60 -13.26
C GLY A 78 11.21 -0.64 -11.77
N VAL A 79 10.53 -1.69 -11.26
CA VAL A 79 10.25 -1.86 -9.82
C VAL A 79 11.54 -2.06 -9.02
N LEU A 80 12.46 -2.89 -9.50
CA LEU A 80 13.73 -3.14 -8.80
C LEU A 80 14.63 -1.90 -8.74
N PHE A 81 14.54 -1.00 -9.73
CA PHE A 81 15.37 0.19 -9.82
C PHE A 81 14.68 1.48 -9.33
N ILE A 82 13.44 1.41 -8.82
CA ILE A 82 12.91 2.55 -8.06
C ILE A 82 13.83 2.78 -6.86
N PRO A 83 14.34 4.00 -6.66
CA PRO A 83 15.22 4.30 -5.52
C PRO A 83 14.65 3.87 -4.18
N THR A 84 13.35 4.01 -3.97
CA THR A 84 12.67 3.63 -2.71
C THR A 84 12.70 2.13 -2.45
N THR A 85 12.61 1.27 -3.47
CA THR A 85 12.79 -0.18 -3.31
C THR A 85 14.18 -0.51 -2.79
N ILE A 86 15.22 0.10 -3.36
CA ILE A 86 16.62 -0.13 -2.95
C ILE A 86 16.84 0.41 -1.53
N LEU A 87 16.36 1.63 -1.26
CA LEU A 87 16.56 2.30 0.02
C LEU A 87 15.84 1.59 1.16
N ASP A 88 14.60 1.12 0.92
CA ASP A 88 13.79 0.44 1.92
C ASP A 88 14.38 -0.91 2.32
N SER A 89 14.64 -1.77 1.37
CA SER A 89 15.06 -3.16 1.60
C SER A 89 16.57 -3.30 1.76
N ALA A 90 17.34 -2.97 0.71
CA ALA A 90 18.77 -3.23 0.68
C ALA A 90 19.58 -2.30 1.60
N VAL A 91 19.14 -1.03 1.77
CA VAL A 91 19.85 -0.07 2.62
C VAL A 91 19.31 -0.14 4.05
N TRP A 92 17.99 -0.02 4.26
CA TRP A 92 17.39 0.10 5.59
C TRP A 92 16.94 -1.22 6.21
N ALA A 93 16.83 -2.30 5.45
CA ALA A 93 16.34 -3.61 5.91
C ALA A 93 14.88 -3.57 6.42
N GLN A 94 14.03 -2.73 5.83
CA GLN A 94 12.60 -2.68 6.12
C GLN A 94 11.84 -3.79 5.37
N CYS A 95 10.62 -4.08 5.80
CA CYS A 95 9.82 -5.18 5.29
C CYS A 95 8.61 -4.72 4.44
N ASP A 96 8.66 -3.50 3.90
CA ASP A 96 7.53 -2.92 3.18
C ASP A 96 7.21 -3.66 1.88
N SER A 97 8.21 -4.23 1.23
CA SER A 97 8.03 -5.08 0.04
C SER A 97 7.17 -6.31 0.30
N ILE A 98 7.17 -6.85 1.55
CA ILE A 98 6.40 -8.07 1.89
C ILE A 98 4.90 -7.81 1.77
N TYR A 99 4.36 -6.85 2.53
CA TYR A 99 2.93 -6.59 2.49
C TYR A 99 2.48 -6.02 1.13
N CYS A 100 3.32 -5.22 0.48
CA CYS A 100 3.05 -4.69 -0.86
C CYS A 100 2.99 -5.79 -1.92
N PHE A 101 3.84 -6.82 -1.85
CA PHE A 101 3.74 -7.98 -2.72
C PHE A 101 2.37 -8.64 -2.62
N PHE A 102 1.88 -8.90 -1.40
CA PHE A 102 0.57 -9.50 -1.20
C PHE A 102 -0.57 -8.59 -1.68
N ILE A 103 -0.46 -7.25 -1.51
CA ILE A 103 -1.43 -6.30 -2.07
C ILE A 103 -1.44 -6.35 -3.60
N VAL A 104 -0.28 -6.31 -4.26
CA VAL A 104 -0.19 -6.38 -5.73
C VAL A 104 -0.81 -7.67 -6.27
N MET A 105 -0.52 -8.81 -5.62
CA MET A 105 -1.11 -10.09 -5.99
C MET A 105 -2.62 -10.16 -5.70
N SER A 106 -3.07 -9.53 -4.62
CA SER A 106 -4.50 -9.36 -4.32
C SER A 106 -5.20 -8.55 -5.42
N LEU A 107 -4.63 -7.41 -5.83
CA LEU A 107 -5.15 -6.59 -6.93
C LEU A 107 -5.19 -7.36 -8.25
N TRP A 108 -4.18 -8.17 -8.54
CA TRP A 108 -4.17 -9.05 -9.71
C TRP A 108 -5.30 -10.09 -9.68
N CYS A 109 -5.50 -10.74 -8.53
CA CYS A 109 -6.60 -11.69 -8.34
C CYS A 109 -7.97 -11.00 -8.43
N LEU A 110 -8.10 -9.79 -7.83
CA LEU A 110 -9.31 -8.99 -7.85
C LEU A 110 -9.71 -8.60 -9.28
N TYR A 111 -8.76 -8.13 -10.08
CA TYR A 111 -9.00 -7.78 -11.46
C TYR A 111 -9.41 -8.99 -12.31
N ARG A 112 -8.89 -10.16 -11.98
CA ARG A 112 -9.24 -11.45 -12.62
C ARG A 112 -10.50 -12.11 -12.07
N GLU A 113 -11.24 -11.44 -11.22
CA GLU A 113 -12.46 -11.93 -10.56
C GLU A 113 -12.22 -13.20 -9.71
N LYS A 114 -10.98 -13.43 -9.24
CA LYS A 114 -10.62 -14.49 -8.30
C LYS A 114 -10.79 -14.00 -6.86
N TRP A 115 -12.05 -13.86 -6.44
CA TRP A 115 -12.42 -13.14 -5.23
C TRP A 115 -11.77 -13.71 -3.96
N SER A 116 -11.97 -15.00 -3.67
CA SER A 116 -11.41 -15.63 -2.47
C SER A 116 -9.88 -15.50 -2.42
N ALA A 117 -9.18 -15.81 -3.53
CA ALA A 117 -7.73 -15.66 -3.59
C ALA A 117 -7.28 -14.20 -3.32
N SER A 118 -8.01 -13.21 -3.85
CA SER A 118 -7.72 -11.80 -3.60
C SER A 118 -7.82 -11.46 -2.11
N PHE A 119 -8.89 -11.87 -1.45
CA PHE A 119 -9.12 -11.55 -0.05
C PHE A 119 -8.24 -12.35 0.92
N LEU A 120 -7.88 -13.59 0.57
CA LEU A 120 -6.86 -14.33 1.32
C LEU A 120 -5.49 -13.66 1.24
N LEU A 121 -5.07 -13.20 0.05
CA LEU A 121 -3.83 -12.44 -0.12
C LEU A 121 -3.86 -11.09 0.62
N LEU A 122 -5.01 -10.43 0.65
CA LEU A 122 -5.20 -9.22 1.43
C LEU A 122 -5.05 -9.48 2.93
N GLY A 123 -5.61 -10.58 3.44
CA GLY A 123 -5.44 -11.02 4.81
C GLY A 123 -3.98 -11.32 5.15
N ALA A 124 -3.24 -11.95 4.21
CA ALA A 124 -1.81 -12.16 4.34
C ALA A 124 -1.04 -10.81 4.40
N ALA A 125 -1.35 -9.86 3.52
CA ALA A 125 -0.75 -8.52 3.56
C ALA A 125 -0.99 -7.84 4.93
N PHE A 126 -2.24 -7.87 5.40
CA PHE A 126 -2.61 -7.29 6.68
C PHE A 126 -1.90 -7.96 7.86
N ALA A 127 -1.68 -9.26 7.79
CA ALA A 127 -0.95 -10.00 8.82
C ALA A 127 0.51 -9.52 8.98
N PHE A 128 1.15 -9.06 7.90
CA PHE A 128 2.50 -8.50 7.97
C PHE A 128 2.53 -7.04 8.42
N LYS A 129 1.56 -6.22 7.98
CA LYS A 129 1.63 -4.77 8.24
C LYS A 129 0.26 -4.09 8.24
N LEU A 130 0.03 -3.25 9.27
CA LEU A 130 -1.21 -2.47 9.42
C LEU A 130 -1.47 -1.57 8.20
N GLN A 131 -0.44 -1.06 7.54
CA GLN A 131 -0.53 -0.18 6.38
C GLN A 131 -1.32 -0.78 5.21
N THR A 132 -1.56 -2.08 5.21
CA THR A 132 -2.50 -2.74 4.29
C THR A 132 -3.90 -2.10 4.33
N ILE A 133 -4.28 -1.46 5.45
CA ILE A 133 -5.58 -0.78 5.58
C ILE A 133 -5.76 0.35 4.55
N PHE A 134 -4.67 0.94 4.03
CA PHE A 134 -4.75 2.04 3.07
C PHE A 134 -5.36 1.63 1.73
N ILE A 135 -5.37 0.35 1.38
CA ILE A 135 -6.03 -0.16 0.17
C ILE A 135 -7.52 -0.49 0.38
N PHE A 136 -7.99 -0.58 1.64
CA PHE A 136 -9.37 -0.94 1.95
C PHE A 136 -10.43 -0.01 1.34
N PRO A 137 -10.27 1.33 1.33
CA PRO A 137 -11.24 2.23 0.69
C PRO A 137 -11.44 1.90 -0.80
N PHE A 138 -10.38 1.52 -1.51
CA PHE A 138 -10.48 1.07 -2.89
C PHE A 138 -11.30 -0.23 -3.02
N LEU A 139 -11.09 -1.19 -2.12
CA LEU A 139 -11.84 -2.46 -2.13
C LEU A 139 -13.33 -2.23 -1.85
N VAL A 140 -13.65 -1.30 -0.95
CA VAL A 140 -15.05 -0.88 -0.68
C VAL A 140 -15.65 -0.23 -1.92
N ALA A 141 -14.96 0.71 -2.57
CA ALA A 141 -15.42 1.33 -3.79
C ALA A 141 -15.61 0.31 -4.92
N TYR A 142 -14.66 -0.60 -5.06
CA TYR A 142 -14.72 -1.66 -6.05
C TYR A 142 -15.92 -2.59 -5.80
N TYR A 143 -16.17 -2.98 -4.54
CA TYR A 143 -17.34 -3.76 -4.14
C TYR A 143 -18.65 -3.06 -4.51
N LEU A 144 -18.80 -1.79 -4.13
CA LEU A 144 -20.02 -1.01 -4.36
C LEU A 144 -20.30 -0.76 -5.84
N LEU A 145 -19.25 -0.55 -6.66
CA LEU A 145 -19.37 -0.31 -8.09
C LEU A 145 -19.61 -1.60 -8.89
N ARG A 146 -18.95 -2.67 -8.51
CA ARG A 146 -19.01 -3.93 -9.28
C ARG A 146 -20.17 -4.82 -8.89
N LYS A 147 -20.50 -4.92 -7.60
CA LYS A 147 -21.58 -5.75 -7.04
C LYS A 147 -21.55 -7.22 -7.50
N LYS A 148 -20.36 -7.77 -7.78
CA LYS A 148 -20.19 -9.13 -8.36
C LYS A 148 -19.74 -10.18 -7.36
N PHE A 149 -19.46 -9.80 -6.13
CA PHE A 149 -19.02 -10.73 -5.09
C PHE A 149 -19.67 -10.39 -3.75
N THR A 150 -19.64 -11.36 -2.85
CA THR A 150 -20.24 -11.21 -1.51
C THR A 150 -19.29 -10.46 -0.55
N ILE A 151 -19.86 -9.70 0.38
CA ILE A 151 -19.12 -9.05 1.47
C ILE A 151 -18.41 -10.07 2.38
N LEU A 152 -18.85 -11.34 2.35
CA LEU A 152 -18.24 -12.40 3.16
C LEU A 152 -16.77 -12.65 2.86
N TYR A 153 -16.29 -12.28 1.66
CA TYR A 153 -14.86 -12.37 1.34
C TYR A 153 -13.98 -11.49 2.25
N PHE A 154 -14.53 -10.38 2.78
CA PHE A 154 -13.80 -9.60 3.79
C PHE A 154 -13.55 -10.42 5.07
N ILE A 155 -14.44 -11.36 5.42
CA ILE A 155 -14.25 -12.28 6.55
C ILE A 155 -13.10 -13.24 6.27
N GLU A 156 -12.93 -13.71 5.00
CA GLU A 156 -11.79 -14.55 4.62
C GLU A 156 -10.45 -13.83 4.87
N SER A 157 -10.38 -12.51 4.65
CA SER A 157 -9.17 -11.75 4.97
C SER A 157 -8.83 -11.78 6.46
N PHE A 158 -9.83 -11.62 7.33
CA PHE A 158 -9.62 -11.73 8.77
C PHE A 158 -9.26 -13.15 9.20
N GLY A 159 -9.89 -14.16 8.59
CA GLY A 159 -9.55 -15.57 8.82
C GLY A 159 -8.09 -15.88 8.45
N MET A 160 -7.64 -15.42 7.27
CA MET A 160 -6.26 -15.62 6.83
C MET A 160 -5.27 -14.86 7.71
N TRP A 161 -5.56 -13.61 8.06
CA TRP A 161 -4.75 -12.83 9.00
C TRP A 161 -4.53 -13.57 10.32
N TYR A 162 -5.61 -14.06 10.93
CA TYR A 162 -5.52 -14.78 12.20
C TYR A 162 -4.80 -16.13 12.05
N LEU A 163 -5.07 -16.85 10.95
CA LEU A 163 -4.38 -18.12 10.65
C LEU A 163 -2.87 -17.95 10.58
N MET A 164 -2.39 -16.86 9.99
CA MET A 164 -0.95 -16.55 9.94
C MET A 164 -0.34 -16.19 11.30
N CYS A 165 -1.14 -15.75 12.25
CA CYS A 165 -0.71 -15.49 13.63
C CYS A 165 -0.78 -16.75 14.52
N LEU A 166 -1.52 -17.77 14.08
CA LEU A 166 -1.80 -18.97 14.88
C LEU A 166 -0.56 -19.72 15.38
N PRO A 167 0.58 -19.83 14.64
CA PRO A 167 1.78 -20.48 15.15
C PRO A 167 2.27 -19.88 16.47
N ALA A 168 2.24 -18.56 16.63
CA ALA A 168 2.66 -17.93 17.89
C ALA A 168 1.65 -18.17 19.02
N VAL A 169 0.35 -18.25 18.71
CA VAL A 169 -0.70 -18.60 19.70
C VAL A 169 -0.50 -20.04 20.18
N ILE A 170 -0.20 -20.96 19.27
CA ILE A 170 0.12 -22.37 19.62
C ILE A 170 1.40 -22.44 20.48
N MET A 171 2.35 -21.54 20.29
CA MET A 171 3.59 -21.45 21.07
C MET A 171 3.37 -20.83 22.46
N GLY A 172 2.18 -20.38 22.82
CA GLY A 172 1.86 -19.87 24.16
C GLY A 172 1.41 -18.41 24.23
N ARG A 173 1.39 -17.65 23.12
CA ARG A 173 0.80 -16.29 23.11
C ARG A 173 -0.68 -16.33 23.41
N HIS A 174 -1.13 -15.29 24.10
CA HIS A 174 -2.56 -15.11 24.32
C HIS A 174 -3.28 -14.90 22.98
N TRP A 175 -4.45 -15.51 22.82
CA TRP A 175 -5.21 -15.51 21.58
C TRP A 175 -5.66 -14.12 21.11
N LEU A 176 -5.70 -13.11 22.00
CA LEU A 176 -6.00 -11.70 21.66
C LEU A 176 -4.74 -10.90 21.27
N ASP A 177 -3.55 -11.39 21.46
CA ASP A 177 -2.33 -10.63 21.16
C ASP A 177 -2.19 -10.25 19.68
N PRO A 178 -2.64 -11.07 18.69
CA PRO A 178 -2.72 -10.62 17.32
C PRO A 178 -3.49 -9.31 17.13
N ILE A 179 -4.54 -9.10 17.91
CA ILE A 179 -5.36 -7.86 17.86
C ILE A 179 -4.66 -6.72 18.61
N LYS A 180 -4.11 -6.99 19.79
CA LYS A 180 -3.49 -5.97 20.65
C LYS A 180 -2.30 -5.28 19.97
N VAL A 181 -1.51 -6.00 19.18
CA VAL A 181 -0.35 -5.44 18.45
C VAL A 181 -0.79 -4.27 17.55
N TYR A 182 -1.94 -4.35 16.90
CA TYR A 182 -2.43 -3.28 16.03
C TYR A 182 -2.86 -2.04 16.83
N PHE A 183 -3.52 -2.21 17.96
CA PHE A 183 -3.85 -1.09 18.84
C PHE A 183 -2.60 -0.40 19.38
N GLN A 184 -1.60 -1.18 19.81
CA GLN A 184 -0.33 -0.64 20.27
C GLN A 184 0.39 0.16 19.17
N GLN A 185 0.35 -0.31 17.91
CA GLN A 185 0.94 0.41 16.78
C GLN A 185 0.23 1.74 16.50
N THR A 186 -1.10 1.82 16.65
CA THR A 186 -1.85 3.07 16.43
C THR A 186 -1.63 4.09 17.53
N GLU A 187 -1.25 3.67 18.73
CA GLU A 187 -1.00 4.54 19.88
C GLU A 187 0.49 4.88 20.08
N ALA A 188 1.38 4.26 19.30
CA ALA A 188 2.82 4.37 19.49
C ALA A 188 3.39 5.77 19.25
N HIS A 189 2.68 6.63 18.52
CA HIS A 189 3.19 7.93 18.09
C HIS A 189 2.16 9.04 18.33
N GLY A 190 2.53 10.03 19.17
CA GLY A 190 1.75 11.23 19.46
C GLY A 190 2.10 12.43 18.57
N TYR A 191 2.37 12.22 17.29
CA TYR A 191 2.75 13.25 16.32
C TYR A 191 1.79 13.26 15.14
N MET A 192 1.53 14.44 14.56
CA MET A 192 0.69 14.56 13.37
C MET A 192 1.38 13.96 12.13
N TRP A 193 2.70 14.02 12.04
CA TRP A 193 3.52 13.41 10.97
C TRP A 193 4.89 13.02 11.51
N LEU A 194 5.50 12.03 10.86
CA LEU A 194 6.83 11.52 11.19
C LEU A 194 7.69 11.60 9.92
N ASN A 195 8.24 12.78 9.68
CA ASN A 195 9.02 13.15 8.49
C ASN A 195 8.28 12.78 7.16
N PHE A 196 6.97 13.01 7.12
CA PHE A 196 6.10 12.76 5.98
C PHE A 196 5.42 14.07 5.54
N PRO A 197 5.33 14.41 4.22
CA PRO A 197 4.73 15.65 3.72
C PRO A 197 3.19 15.58 3.79
N SER A 198 2.70 15.38 5.00
CA SER A 198 1.28 15.33 5.32
C SER A 198 0.60 16.69 5.07
N PHE A 199 -0.68 16.67 4.73
CA PHE A 199 -1.51 17.87 4.69
C PHE A 199 -1.44 18.68 6.00
N TRP A 200 -1.26 18.00 7.12
CA TRP A 200 -1.27 18.61 8.46
C TRP A 200 -0.07 19.49 8.76
N ILE A 201 1.04 19.36 8.01
CA ILE A 201 2.18 20.30 8.11
C ILE A 201 1.73 21.74 7.84
N LEU A 202 0.72 21.93 7.00
CA LEU A 202 0.19 23.24 6.62
C LEU A 202 -0.81 23.80 7.64
N ILE A 203 -1.24 23.01 8.61
CA ILE A 203 -2.28 23.37 9.60
C ILE A 203 -1.69 23.51 11.01
N GLY A 204 -0.87 22.55 11.44
CA GLY A 204 -0.28 22.50 12.77
C GLY A 204 0.07 21.10 13.23
N ASP A 205 0.81 21.00 14.33
CA ASP A 205 1.38 19.76 14.86
C ASP A 205 0.73 19.27 16.18
N ASP A 206 -0.30 19.96 16.67
CA ASP A 206 -1.01 19.55 17.88
C ASP A 206 -1.81 18.26 17.63
N TYR A 207 -1.21 17.12 18.01
CA TYR A 207 -1.77 15.81 17.80
C TYR A 207 -3.08 15.59 18.53
N ASP A 208 -3.18 16.01 19.80
CA ASP A 208 -4.36 15.76 20.64
C ASP A 208 -5.58 16.52 20.10
N MET A 209 -5.35 17.74 19.62
CA MET A 209 -6.39 18.58 19.03
C MET A 209 -6.77 18.10 17.61
N LEU A 210 -5.78 17.77 16.77
CA LEU A 210 -5.99 17.57 15.33
C LEU A 210 -6.24 16.11 14.93
N LYS A 211 -5.89 15.11 15.75
CA LYS A 211 -6.06 13.68 15.44
C LYS A 211 -7.48 13.33 14.97
N LYS A 212 -8.51 13.79 15.69
CA LYS A 212 -9.90 13.51 15.31
C LYS A 212 -10.27 14.20 14.00
N ALA A 213 -9.86 15.46 13.81
CA ALA A 213 -10.07 16.19 12.57
C ALA A 213 -9.42 15.48 11.38
N ALA A 214 -8.21 14.95 11.55
CA ALA A 214 -7.50 14.20 10.52
C ALA A 214 -8.26 12.93 10.09
N ILE A 215 -8.74 12.15 11.05
CA ILE A 215 -9.52 10.95 10.77
C ILE A 215 -10.82 11.33 10.03
N PHE A 216 -11.56 12.34 10.52
CA PHE A 216 -12.80 12.79 9.87
C PHE A 216 -12.55 13.34 8.47
N THR A 217 -11.49 14.12 8.26
CA THR A 217 -11.11 14.64 6.93
C THR A 217 -10.82 13.48 5.97
N THR A 218 -10.08 12.48 6.42
CA THR A 218 -9.78 11.28 5.61
C THR A 218 -11.06 10.56 5.21
N ILE A 219 -11.96 10.30 6.17
CA ILE A 219 -13.25 9.65 5.90
C ILE A 219 -14.10 10.48 4.94
N ALA A 220 -14.14 11.81 5.12
CA ALA A 220 -14.91 12.70 4.27
C ALA A 220 -14.38 12.73 2.82
N VAL A 221 -13.06 12.83 2.64
CA VAL A 221 -12.42 12.83 1.31
C VAL A 221 -12.67 11.50 0.58
N LEU A 222 -12.44 10.38 1.27
CA LEU A 222 -12.65 9.05 0.70
C LEU A 222 -14.13 8.77 0.44
N GLY A 223 -15.01 9.15 1.37
CA GLY A 223 -16.46 9.00 1.24
C GLY A 223 -17.01 9.81 0.07
N ALA A 224 -16.61 11.10 -0.05
CA ALA A 224 -16.99 11.95 -1.17
C ALA A 224 -16.53 11.37 -2.51
N ALA A 225 -15.31 10.85 -2.58
CA ALA A 225 -14.79 10.21 -3.78
C ALA A 225 -15.59 8.94 -4.15
N VAL A 226 -15.91 8.08 -3.18
CA VAL A 226 -16.73 6.88 -3.42
C VAL A 226 -18.14 7.28 -3.91
N CYS A 227 -18.77 8.26 -3.26
CA CYS A 227 -20.07 8.78 -3.70
C CYS A 227 -20.01 9.33 -5.13
N TYR A 228 -18.96 10.09 -5.45
CA TYR A 228 -18.78 10.63 -6.80
C TYR A 228 -18.51 9.55 -7.84
N MET A 229 -17.68 8.55 -7.52
CA MET A 229 -17.45 7.39 -8.38
C MET A 229 -18.74 6.61 -8.66
N LEU A 230 -19.61 6.44 -7.64
CA LEU A 230 -20.91 5.80 -7.79
C LEU A 230 -21.86 6.66 -8.65
N TYR A 231 -21.87 7.97 -8.44
CA TYR A 231 -22.70 8.92 -9.21
C TYR A 231 -22.36 8.89 -10.70
N ILE A 232 -21.07 8.93 -11.06
CA ILE A 232 -20.62 8.87 -12.46
C ILE A 232 -20.56 7.45 -13.02
N LYS A 233 -20.90 6.43 -12.21
CA LYS A 233 -20.81 5.01 -12.55
C LYS A 233 -19.43 4.64 -13.10
N MET A 234 -18.36 5.03 -12.37
CA MET A 234 -16.98 4.83 -12.82
C MET A 234 -16.71 3.37 -13.18
N ASP A 235 -16.17 3.15 -14.37
CA ASP A 235 -15.80 1.81 -14.83
C ASP A 235 -14.43 1.40 -14.25
N LEU A 236 -14.45 0.65 -13.15
CA LEU A 236 -13.24 0.05 -12.56
C LEU A 236 -12.78 -1.24 -13.27
N GLN A 237 -13.39 -1.64 -14.40
CA GLN A 237 -12.80 -2.65 -15.31
C GLN A 237 -11.79 -2.02 -16.26
N SER A 238 -11.86 -0.70 -16.47
CA SER A 238 -10.81 0.01 -17.19
C SER A 238 -9.50 -0.12 -16.42
N PRO A 239 -8.44 -0.72 -17.01
CA PRO A 239 -7.18 -0.98 -16.32
C PRO A 239 -6.56 0.26 -15.67
N THR A 240 -6.58 1.37 -16.39
CA THR A 240 -6.04 2.64 -15.90
C THR A 240 -6.86 3.20 -14.74
N LYS A 241 -8.21 3.16 -14.82
CA LYS A 241 -9.10 3.60 -13.72
C LYS A 241 -8.97 2.70 -12.50
N PHE A 242 -8.80 1.38 -12.69
CA PHE A 242 -8.57 0.43 -11.61
C PHE A 242 -7.32 0.78 -10.80
N LEU A 243 -6.17 0.93 -11.47
CA LEU A 243 -4.90 1.26 -10.80
C LEU A 243 -4.90 2.69 -10.24
N SER A 244 -5.43 3.68 -10.99
CA SER A 244 -5.43 5.07 -10.52
C SER A 244 -6.35 5.27 -9.32
N ALA A 245 -7.49 4.56 -9.24
CA ALA A 245 -8.35 4.60 -8.07
C ALA A 245 -7.69 3.94 -6.85
N ALA A 246 -7.00 2.81 -7.05
CA ALA A 246 -6.24 2.14 -5.99
C ALA A 246 -5.12 3.04 -5.44
N ALA A 247 -4.31 3.64 -6.31
CA ALA A 247 -3.24 4.56 -5.95
C ALA A 247 -3.78 5.81 -5.26
N TRP A 248 -4.83 6.43 -5.81
CA TRP A 248 -5.43 7.65 -5.26
C TRP A 248 -6.00 7.44 -3.85
N MET A 249 -6.72 6.34 -3.62
CA MET A 249 -7.29 6.05 -2.31
C MET A 249 -6.24 5.74 -1.25
N ALA A 250 -5.21 4.96 -1.61
CA ALA A 250 -4.08 4.72 -0.73
C ALA A 250 -3.33 6.02 -0.40
N TRP A 251 -3.10 6.88 -1.41
CA TRP A 251 -2.45 8.17 -1.21
C TRP A 251 -3.29 9.10 -0.33
N SER A 252 -4.60 9.15 -0.53
CA SER A 252 -5.50 9.96 0.31
C SER A 252 -5.44 9.54 1.79
N CYS A 253 -5.32 8.24 2.08
CA CYS A 253 -5.11 7.77 3.44
C CYS A 253 -3.85 8.37 4.06
N ILE A 254 -2.69 8.23 3.42
CA ILE A 254 -1.43 8.69 4.00
C ILE A 254 -1.28 10.22 3.99
N LEU A 255 -1.98 10.93 3.09
CA LEU A 255 -1.96 12.39 3.02
C LEU A 255 -2.74 13.03 4.18
N PHE A 256 -3.88 12.45 4.56
CA PHE A 256 -4.83 13.04 5.51
C PHE A 256 -4.89 12.35 6.88
N LEU A 257 -4.44 11.10 7.04
CA LEU A 257 -4.34 10.45 8.34
C LEU A 257 -3.21 11.06 9.19
N PRO A 258 -3.33 11.06 10.53
CA PRO A 258 -2.24 11.46 11.42
C PRO A 258 -1.18 10.36 11.54
N ALA A 259 -0.02 10.69 12.08
CA ALA A 259 1.07 9.79 12.43
C ALA A 259 1.64 9.00 11.24
N MET A 260 1.66 9.60 10.05
CA MET A 260 2.22 8.96 8.86
C MET A 260 3.74 9.06 8.84
N HIS A 261 4.40 7.92 8.57
CA HIS A 261 5.85 7.80 8.46
C HIS A 261 6.34 8.01 7.02
N GLU A 262 7.60 8.38 6.89
CA GLU A 262 8.33 8.66 5.66
C GLU A 262 8.21 7.57 4.58
N ARG A 263 8.11 6.29 4.98
CA ARG A 263 8.08 5.14 4.07
C ARG A 263 6.67 4.61 3.72
N TYR A 264 5.61 5.20 4.32
CA TYR A 264 4.25 4.69 4.09
C TYR A 264 3.73 4.90 2.66
N SER A 265 4.44 5.68 1.85
CA SER A 265 4.15 5.82 0.41
C SER A 265 4.70 4.70 -0.46
N TYR A 266 5.44 3.72 0.08
CA TYR A 266 6.06 2.64 -0.72
C TYR A 266 5.09 1.97 -1.69
N LEU A 267 3.87 1.63 -1.24
CA LEU A 267 2.82 1.10 -2.12
C LEU A 267 2.44 2.07 -3.24
N ILE A 268 2.40 3.37 -2.95
CA ILE A 268 2.01 4.40 -3.92
C ILE A 268 3.10 4.54 -4.97
N ASP A 269 4.37 4.54 -4.58
CA ASP A 269 5.51 4.57 -5.50
C ASP A 269 5.40 3.45 -6.54
N ILE A 270 5.08 2.23 -6.09
CA ILE A 270 4.87 1.07 -6.95
C ILE A 270 3.65 1.29 -7.87
N LEU A 271 2.48 1.64 -7.32
CA LEU A 271 1.26 1.78 -8.12
C LEU A 271 1.37 2.90 -9.16
N LEU A 272 2.05 4.01 -8.84
CA LEU A 272 2.29 5.10 -9.78
C LEU A 272 3.25 4.68 -10.90
N LEU A 273 4.29 3.90 -10.60
CA LEU A 273 5.13 3.31 -11.65
C LEU A 273 4.30 2.46 -12.60
N LEU A 274 3.43 1.58 -12.07
CA LEU A 274 2.56 0.76 -12.91
C LEU A 274 1.64 1.62 -13.77
N LEU A 275 1.14 2.74 -13.24
CA LEU A 275 0.35 3.70 -14.01
C LEU A 275 1.14 4.34 -15.15
N VAL A 276 2.42 4.64 -14.97
CA VAL A 276 3.29 5.13 -16.07
C VAL A 276 3.42 4.12 -17.19
N PHE A 277 3.50 2.81 -16.86
CA PHE A 277 3.48 1.75 -17.87
C PHE A 277 2.11 1.60 -18.55
N MET A 278 1.02 1.99 -17.88
CA MET A 278 -0.31 1.99 -18.48
C MET A 278 -0.56 3.20 -19.38
N ASP A 279 -0.18 4.40 -18.92
CA ASP A 279 -0.41 5.66 -19.63
C ASP A 279 0.61 6.72 -19.19
N LYS A 280 1.36 7.27 -20.15
CA LYS A 280 2.43 8.26 -19.92
C LYS A 280 1.96 9.55 -19.23
N GLN A 281 0.68 9.86 -19.23
CA GLN A 281 0.15 11.05 -18.53
C GLN A 281 0.46 11.06 -17.03
N TYR A 282 0.71 9.89 -16.41
CA TYR A 282 1.03 9.76 -14.98
C TYR A 282 2.51 9.99 -14.67
N THR A 283 3.36 10.20 -15.69
CA THR A 283 4.81 10.34 -15.49
C THR A 283 5.17 11.50 -14.55
N LEU A 284 4.51 12.66 -14.70
CA LEU A 284 4.80 13.82 -13.84
C LEU A 284 4.47 13.54 -12.37
N VAL A 285 3.30 12.94 -12.10
CA VAL A 285 2.89 12.58 -10.73
C VAL A 285 3.86 11.58 -10.13
N PHE A 286 4.25 10.56 -10.90
CA PHE A 286 5.24 9.55 -10.47
C PHE A 286 6.60 10.18 -10.14
N VAL A 287 7.11 11.07 -11.01
CA VAL A 287 8.41 11.72 -10.79
C VAL A 287 8.38 12.59 -9.52
N ILE A 288 7.31 13.37 -9.30
CA ILE A 288 7.17 14.17 -8.08
C ILE A 288 7.14 13.27 -6.84
N GLU A 289 6.39 12.17 -6.87
CA GLU A 289 6.32 11.22 -5.75
C GLU A 289 7.68 10.59 -5.46
N ILE A 290 8.39 10.08 -6.46
CA ILE A 290 9.71 9.46 -6.28
C ILE A 290 10.73 10.44 -5.72
N ILE A 291 10.75 11.69 -6.21
CA ILE A 291 11.63 12.72 -5.65
C ILE A 291 11.26 12.99 -4.19
N SER A 292 9.96 13.13 -3.88
CA SER A 292 9.49 13.31 -2.51
C SER A 292 9.88 12.13 -1.61
N SER A 293 9.75 10.88 -2.09
CA SER A 293 10.18 9.68 -1.36
C SER A 293 11.68 9.68 -1.08
N ILE A 294 12.52 9.99 -2.07
CA ILE A 294 13.97 10.06 -1.87
C ILE A 294 14.33 11.10 -0.79
N LEU A 295 13.69 12.27 -0.80
CA LEU A 295 13.94 13.32 0.19
C LEU A 295 13.57 12.88 1.61
N ARG A 296 12.49 12.09 1.78
CA ARG A 296 12.08 11.51 3.07
C ARG A 296 13.08 10.47 3.57
N TYR A 297 13.50 9.53 2.71
CA TYR A 297 14.51 8.54 3.07
C TYR A 297 15.85 9.16 3.41
N LYS A 298 16.21 10.28 2.76
CA LYS A 298 17.44 11.02 3.04
C LYS A 298 17.57 11.48 4.49
N TYR A 299 16.46 11.85 5.13
CA TYR A 299 16.46 12.28 6.54
C TYR A 299 17.04 11.20 7.46
N TYR A 300 16.47 9.98 7.40
CA TYR A 300 16.86 8.88 8.27
C TYR A 300 18.17 8.20 7.87
N LEU A 301 18.40 8.01 6.58
CA LEU A 301 19.53 7.23 6.09
C LEU A 301 20.82 8.05 5.96
N PHE A 302 20.71 9.36 5.75
CA PHE A 302 21.84 10.21 5.38
C PHE A 302 21.88 11.53 6.15
N ASN A 303 21.23 11.63 7.30
CA ASN A 303 21.15 12.85 8.12
C ASN A 303 20.71 14.09 7.32
N GLY A 304 19.73 13.93 6.45
CA GLY A 304 19.16 15.02 5.64
C GLY A 304 18.27 15.96 6.46
N ALA A 305 17.78 17.01 5.82
CA ALA A 305 16.82 17.92 6.43
C ALA A 305 15.45 17.26 6.59
N GLU A 306 14.71 17.69 7.61
CA GLU A 306 13.30 17.32 7.80
C GLU A 306 12.42 17.82 6.67
N VAL A 307 11.26 17.20 6.55
CA VAL A 307 10.23 17.60 5.58
C VAL A 307 9.73 19.01 5.91
N SER A 308 9.66 19.86 4.90
CA SER A 308 9.24 21.26 5.00
C SER A 308 7.85 21.50 4.42
N GLU A 309 7.24 22.65 4.77
CA GLU A 309 5.93 23.06 4.26
C GLU A 309 5.85 23.08 2.72
N TRP A 310 6.88 23.56 2.04
CA TRP A 310 6.87 23.59 0.58
C TRP A 310 6.81 22.19 -0.04
N GLN A 311 7.44 21.19 0.59
CA GLN A 311 7.35 19.80 0.16
C GLN A 311 5.92 19.28 0.35
N ALA A 312 5.23 19.65 1.43
CA ALA A 312 3.81 19.30 1.62
C ALA A 312 2.92 19.97 0.57
N VAL A 313 3.18 21.22 0.17
CA VAL A 313 2.47 21.90 -0.92
C VAL A 313 2.65 21.17 -2.25
N VAL A 314 3.89 20.81 -2.61
CA VAL A 314 4.20 20.07 -3.85
C VAL A 314 3.55 18.69 -3.83
N TYR A 315 3.57 18.00 -2.69
CA TYR A 315 2.97 16.70 -2.52
C TYR A 315 1.44 16.74 -2.65
N LEU A 316 0.81 17.74 -2.07
CA LEU A 316 -0.62 18.01 -2.22
C LEU A 316 -0.98 18.34 -3.69
N ALA A 317 -0.17 19.15 -4.36
CA ALA A 317 -0.37 19.48 -5.78
C ALA A 317 -0.29 18.24 -6.68
N ALA A 318 0.63 17.31 -6.40
CA ALA A 318 0.73 16.04 -7.12
C ALA A 318 -0.51 15.17 -6.88
N TRP A 319 -1.02 15.11 -5.65
CA TRP A 319 -2.28 14.42 -5.34
C TRP A 319 -3.48 15.05 -6.05
N ILE A 320 -3.57 16.40 -6.13
CA ILE A 320 -4.59 17.12 -6.89
C ILE A 320 -4.49 16.78 -8.38
N LEU A 321 -3.29 16.72 -8.95
CA LEU A 321 -3.07 16.31 -10.33
C LEU A 321 -3.55 14.89 -10.58
N LEU A 322 -3.23 13.93 -9.69
CA LEU A 322 -3.73 12.57 -9.78
C LEU A 322 -5.27 12.53 -9.68
N THR A 323 -5.86 13.37 -8.81
CA THR A 323 -7.32 13.52 -8.69
C THR A 323 -7.94 13.95 -10.00
N TRP A 324 -7.36 14.98 -10.62
CA TRP A 324 -7.82 15.44 -11.93
C TRP A 324 -7.70 14.33 -12.99
N GLN A 325 -6.58 13.63 -13.08
CA GLN A 325 -6.38 12.53 -14.03
C GLN A 325 -7.34 11.34 -13.79
N LEU A 326 -7.67 11.06 -12.53
CA LEU A 326 -8.62 10.00 -12.17
C LEU A 326 -10.05 10.37 -12.62
N PHE A 327 -10.49 11.60 -12.39
CA PHE A 327 -11.87 12.01 -12.60
C PHE A 327 -12.12 12.73 -13.95
N ALA A 328 -11.06 13.14 -14.66
CA ALA A 328 -11.21 13.76 -15.98
C ALA A 328 -11.88 12.80 -16.99
N LYS A 329 -12.84 13.30 -17.74
CA LYS A 329 -13.42 12.59 -18.88
C LYS A 329 -12.38 12.56 -20.00
N LYS A 330 -12.01 11.40 -20.51
CA LYS A 330 -11.20 11.32 -21.74
C LYS A 330 -12.01 12.00 -22.88
N LYS A 331 -11.43 13.03 -23.51
CA LYS A 331 -11.98 13.60 -24.77
C LYS A 331 -12.02 12.46 -25.80
N GLY A 332 -13.22 11.94 -26.10
CA GLY A 332 -13.41 10.88 -27.10
C GLY A 332 -14.57 9.92 -26.85
N GLN A 333 -15.26 9.99 -25.70
CA GLN A 333 -16.45 9.15 -25.42
C GLN A 333 -17.78 9.93 -25.42
N SER A 334 -17.84 11.13 -25.97
CA SER A 334 -19.08 11.86 -26.16
C SER A 334 -19.44 11.84 -27.65
N SER A 335 -20.33 10.92 -28.06
CA SER A 335 -21.30 11.02 -29.13
C SER A 335 -21.60 9.74 -29.91
N ILE A 336 -21.82 8.61 -29.21
CA ILE A 336 -22.54 7.50 -29.81
C ILE A 336 -23.63 7.03 -28.81
N GLY A 337 -24.65 7.87 -28.59
CA GLY A 337 -25.72 7.55 -27.64
C GLY A 337 -26.95 8.44 -27.70
N ILE A 338 -27.04 9.36 -28.65
CA ILE A 338 -28.25 10.24 -28.80
C ILE A 338 -28.79 10.29 -30.26
N ALA A 339 -28.37 9.40 -31.14
CA ALA A 339 -28.79 9.41 -32.53
C ALA A 339 -29.63 8.23 -32.99
N GLU A 340 -30.18 7.40 -32.10
CA GLU A 340 -31.07 6.29 -32.50
C GLU A 340 -32.38 6.20 -31.68
N LYS A 341 -32.99 7.35 -31.36
CA LYS A 341 -34.39 7.39 -30.89
C LYS A 341 -35.17 8.59 -31.49
N SER A 342 -35.07 8.76 -32.78
CA SER A 342 -35.97 9.62 -33.52
C SER A 342 -36.00 9.19 -34.99
N VAL A 343 -36.53 8.03 -35.29
CA VAL A 343 -37.26 7.65 -36.51
C VAL A 343 -37.80 6.24 -36.29
N GLY A 344 -39.10 6.07 -36.14
CA GLY A 344 -39.80 4.81 -36.15
C GLY A 344 -40.93 4.79 -35.14
#